data_b738aca0d010386beb36e17868b33512
#
_entry.id   b738aca0d010386beb36e17868b33512
#
_cell.length_a   1.000
_cell.length_b   1.000
_cell.length_c   1.000
_cell.angle_alpha   90.00
_cell.angle_beta   90.00
_cell.angle_gamma   90.00
#
_symmetry.space_group_name_H-M   'P 1'
#
loop_
_entity.id
_entity.type
_entity.pdbx_description
1 polymer ?
#
loop_
_entity_poly.entity_id
_entity_poly.type
_entity_poly.pdbx_seq_one_letter_code
_entity_poly.pdbx_strand_id
1 'polypeptide(L)' 'MKKKMNYKEKFIKPCGKIARNGKMAYLDTEHHKKIKRIIAITEDSQISIHDYLYNIVEEHFARYHDDMTKYYRD' A
#
# COMPACT_ATOMS: atom_id res chain seq x y z
N MET A 1 -3.02 -15.52 22.83
CA MET A 1 -3.84 -14.82 21.85
C MET A 1 -3.01 -14.17 20.76
N LYS A 2 -3.41 -14.39 19.53
CA LYS A 2 -2.66 -13.83 18.43
C LYS A 2 -2.86 -12.32 18.31
N LYS A 3 -1.79 -11.59 18.23
CA LYS A 3 -1.87 -10.17 18.09
C LYS A 3 -2.04 -9.78 16.62
N LYS A 4 -3.04 -8.97 16.37
CA LYS A 4 -3.32 -8.51 15.04
C LYS A 4 -2.62 -7.21 14.76
N MET A 5 -1.96 -7.09 13.61
CA MET A 5 -1.38 -5.84 13.22
C MET A 5 -2.48 -4.81 13.03
N ASN A 6 -2.29 -3.61 13.56
CA ASN A 6 -3.28 -2.58 13.33
C ASN A 6 -3.06 -1.98 11.94
N TYR A 7 -4.01 -1.14 11.52
CA TYR A 7 -3.99 -0.59 10.18
C TYR A 7 -2.71 0.17 9.89
N LYS A 8 -2.26 0.97 10.83
CA LYS A 8 -1.07 1.78 10.63
C LYS A 8 0.17 0.92 10.43
N GLU A 9 0.30 -0.11 11.24
CA GLU A 9 1.46 -1.00 11.14
C GLU A 9 1.49 -1.74 9.82
N LYS A 10 0.33 -2.01 9.26
CA LYS A 10 0.24 -2.79 8.04
C LYS A 10 0.39 -1.93 6.78
N PHE A 11 -0.19 -0.74 6.77
CA PHE A 11 -0.27 0.05 5.55
C PHE A 11 0.50 1.35 5.58
N ILE A 12 0.71 1.93 6.74
CA ILE A 12 1.36 3.24 6.82
C ILE A 12 2.78 3.07 7.35
N LYS A 13 3.63 2.57 6.47
CA LYS A 13 5.02 2.29 6.80
C LYS A 13 5.85 2.44 5.53
N PRO A 14 7.14 2.70 5.67
CA PRO A 14 8.02 2.75 4.50
C PRO A 14 8.03 1.41 3.80
N CYS A 15 7.98 1.42 2.48
CA CYS A 15 7.95 0.18 1.71
C CYS A 15 9.34 -0.30 1.28
N GLY A 16 10.33 0.55 1.42
CA GLY A 16 11.68 0.17 1.04
C GLY A 16 11.95 0.23 -0.45
N LYS A 17 10.99 0.72 -1.22
CA LYS A 17 11.15 0.82 -2.66
C LYS A 17 11.21 2.27 -3.08
N ILE A 18 11.93 2.53 -4.17
CA ILE A 18 12.08 3.88 -4.69
C ILE A 18 11.07 4.08 -5.81
N ALA A 19 10.24 5.12 -5.67
CA ALA A 19 9.15 5.35 -6.61
C ALA A 19 9.63 5.49 -8.06
N ARG A 20 10.76 6.17 -8.26
CA ARG A 20 11.24 6.41 -9.61
C ARG A 20 11.69 5.13 -10.33
N ASN A 21 11.85 4.05 -9.61
CA ASN A 21 12.21 2.77 -10.22
C ASN A 21 10.99 1.96 -10.63
N GLY A 22 9.81 2.47 -10.33
CA GLY A 22 8.57 1.78 -10.67
C GLY A 22 7.96 2.31 -11.94
N LYS A 23 6.79 1.80 -12.26
CA LYS A 23 6.02 2.26 -13.40
C LYS A 23 4.94 3.21 -12.93
N MET A 24 4.52 4.08 -13.83
CA MET A 24 3.53 5.08 -13.52
C MET A 24 2.12 4.55 -13.76
N ALA A 25 1.22 4.89 -12.88
CA ALA A 25 -0.20 4.59 -13.06
C ALA A 25 -1.00 5.76 -12.53
N TYR A 26 -2.17 5.99 -13.14
CA TYR A 26 -3.02 7.09 -12.69
C TYR A 26 -3.91 6.64 -11.56
N LEU A 27 -4.04 7.51 -10.57
CA LEU A 27 -4.87 7.25 -9.41
C LEU A 27 -6.08 8.16 -9.48
N ASP A 28 -7.26 7.59 -9.21
CA ASP A 28 -8.48 8.39 -9.19
C ASP A 28 -8.34 9.58 -8.25
N THR A 29 -8.90 10.71 -8.65
CA THR A 29 -8.77 11.94 -7.89
C THR A 29 -9.31 11.81 -6.46
N GLU A 30 -10.46 11.16 -6.29
CA GLU A 30 -11.04 10.99 -4.97
C GLU A 30 -10.19 10.05 -4.12
N HIS A 31 -9.64 9.02 -4.72
CA HIS A 31 -8.75 8.11 -3.99
C HIS A 31 -7.49 8.84 -3.55
N HIS A 32 -6.97 9.67 -4.42
CA HIS A 32 -5.77 10.44 -4.10
C HIS A 32 -6.00 11.36 -2.89
N LYS A 33 -7.13 12.05 -2.88
CA LYS A 33 -7.47 12.94 -1.77
C LYS A 33 -7.62 12.16 -0.47
N LYS A 34 -8.29 11.02 -0.53
CA LYS A 34 -8.52 10.22 0.66
C LYS A 34 -7.21 9.69 1.23
N ILE A 35 -6.32 9.23 0.35
CA ILE A 35 -5.03 8.70 0.77
C ILE A 35 -4.18 9.80 1.42
N LYS A 36 -4.16 10.97 0.82
CA LYS A 36 -3.40 12.08 1.39
C LYS A 36 -3.91 12.44 2.78
N ARG A 37 -5.23 12.39 2.96
CA ARG A 37 -5.82 12.70 4.24
C ARG A 37 -5.43 11.65 5.29
N ILE A 38 -5.42 10.39 4.90
CA ILE A 38 -5.04 9.31 5.80
C ILE A 38 -3.58 9.47 6.25
N ILE A 39 -2.70 9.74 5.29
CA ILE A 39 -1.29 9.89 5.60
C ILE A 39 -1.04 11.10 6.50
N ALA A 40 -1.74 12.19 6.24
CA ALA A 40 -1.55 13.42 7.01
C ALA A 40 -1.89 13.24 8.49
N ILE A 41 -2.89 12.41 8.78
CA ILE A 41 -3.31 12.19 10.15
C ILE A 41 -2.26 11.47 10.99
N THR A 42 -1.43 10.67 10.34
CA THR A 42 -0.45 9.90 11.08
C THR A 42 0.74 10.71 11.55
N GLU A 43 0.89 11.92 11.05
CA GLU A 43 1.99 12.82 11.44
C GLU A 43 3.36 12.26 11.11
N ASP A 44 3.43 11.32 10.20
CA ASP A 44 4.71 10.75 9.78
C ASP A 44 5.03 11.30 8.39
N SER A 45 5.86 12.35 8.37
CA SER A 45 6.17 13.03 7.12
C SER A 45 7.01 12.20 6.17
N GLN A 46 7.48 11.05 6.62
CA GLN A 46 8.33 10.21 5.77
C GLN A 46 7.55 9.19 4.96
N ILE A 47 6.26 9.10 5.18
CA ILE A 47 5.43 8.17 4.45
C ILE A 47 4.79 8.88 3.28
N SER A 48 4.98 8.34 2.08
CA SER A 48 4.44 8.92 0.87
C SER A 48 3.24 8.11 0.38
N ILE A 49 2.57 8.65 -0.64
CA ILE A 49 1.49 7.93 -1.29
C ILE A 49 2.01 6.63 -1.88
N HIS A 50 3.24 6.68 -2.42
CA HIS A 50 3.87 5.49 -2.97
C HIS A 50 3.99 4.38 -1.93
N ASP A 51 4.43 4.73 -0.72
CA ASP A 51 4.57 3.74 0.35
C ASP A 51 3.23 3.10 0.68
N TYR A 52 2.22 3.93 0.80
CA TYR A 52 0.89 3.45 1.17
C TYR A 52 0.34 2.51 0.10
N LEU A 53 0.44 2.92 -1.17
CA LEU A 53 -0.07 2.09 -2.26
C LEU A 53 0.69 0.79 -2.38
N TYR A 54 2.00 0.83 -2.22
CA TYR A 54 2.79 -0.39 -2.27
C TYR A 54 2.31 -1.39 -1.22
N ASN A 55 2.08 -0.90 -0.01
CA ASN A 55 1.66 -1.77 1.07
C ASN A 55 0.28 -2.37 0.82
N ILE A 56 -0.62 -1.60 0.22
CA ILE A 56 -1.96 -2.10 -0.11
C ILE A 56 -1.87 -3.20 -1.15
N VAL A 57 -1.06 -2.97 -2.19
CA VAL A 57 -0.93 -3.95 -3.26
C VAL A 57 -0.31 -5.24 -2.73
N GLU A 58 0.71 -5.11 -1.87
CA GLU A 58 1.33 -6.30 -1.28
C GLU A 58 0.33 -7.09 -0.43
N GLU A 59 -0.48 -6.37 0.34
CA GLU A 59 -1.49 -7.03 1.17
C GLU A 59 -2.52 -7.74 0.31
N HIS A 60 -2.92 -7.10 -0.79
CA HIS A 60 -3.88 -7.69 -1.69
C HIS A 60 -3.32 -8.99 -2.31
N PHE A 61 -2.09 -8.93 -2.78
CA PHE A 61 -1.46 -10.10 -3.37
C PHE A 61 -1.32 -11.24 -2.38
N ALA A 62 -0.94 -10.90 -1.14
CA ALA A 62 -0.78 -11.92 -0.12
C ALA A 62 -2.12 -12.57 0.23
N ARG A 63 -3.17 -11.75 0.33
CA ARG A 63 -4.47 -12.27 0.71
C ARG A 63 -5.10 -13.17 -0.35
N TYR A 64 -4.94 -12.80 -1.60
CA TYR A 64 -5.59 -13.50 -2.71
C TYR A 64 -4.62 -14.30 -3.55
N HIS A 65 -3.50 -14.69 -2.97
CA HIS A 65 -2.46 -15.38 -3.71
C HIS A 65 -2.99 -16.61 -4.47
N ASP A 66 -3.75 -17.45 -3.78
CA ASP A 66 -4.27 -18.67 -4.41
C ASP A 66 -5.23 -18.38 -5.55
N ASP A 67 -6.03 -17.33 -5.41
CA ASP A 67 -6.97 -16.96 -6.46
C ASP A 67 -6.26 -16.39 -7.66
N MET A 68 -5.19 -15.63 -7.42
CA MET A 68 -4.52 -14.93 -8.50
C MET A 68 -3.62 -15.81 -9.34
N THR A 69 -3.10 -16.89 -8.76
CA THR A 69 -2.22 -17.77 -9.53
C THR A 69 -2.94 -18.47 -10.67
N LYS A 70 -4.26 -18.42 -10.69
CA LYS A 70 -5.01 -18.91 -11.84
C LYS A 70 -4.80 -18.04 -13.07
N TYR A 71 -4.47 -16.77 -12.85
CA TYR A 71 -4.39 -15.80 -13.95
C TYR A 71 -2.97 -15.56 -14.42
N TYR A 72 -1.99 -15.88 -13.61
CA TYR A 72 -0.60 -15.71 -13.99
C TYR A 72 0.27 -16.71 -13.25
N ARG A 73 1.48 -16.90 -13.75
CA ARG A 73 2.47 -17.74 -13.12
C ARG A 73 3.77 -16.98 -13.00
N ASP A 74 4.39 -17.11 -11.86
CA ASP A 74 5.71 -16.53 -11.66
C ASP A 74 6.80 -17.40 -12.24
#